data_73ddbc279d98af32c970e8325c9f329a
#
_entry.id   73ddbc279d98af32c970e8325c9f329a
#
_cell.length_a   1.000
_cell.length_b   1.000
_cell.length_c   1.000
_cell.angle_alpha   90.00
_cell.angle_beta   90.00
_cell.angle_gamma   90.00
#
_symmetry.space_group_name_H-M   'P 1'
#
loop_
_entity.id
_entity.type
_entity.pdbx_description
1 polymer ?
#
loop_
_entity_poly.entity_id
_entity_poly.type
_entity_poly.pdbx_seq_one_letter_code
_entity_poly.pdbx_strand_id
1 'polypeptide(L)'
;MNRLVAIDLGTTNSTGHMWLTEQVCSIDWNNSSLFPSNVVKHATGIIACDTTEKPRDPFVRNFKRLLGQTYEEYLKMKYDEGTFGCEVICGADGNPRFKLNETCILSPEEVAAEVIKHIMHQAKIRNDKVDTVIVTIPANYSSRQKKATLKAVELAGYKCYGLLPEPTAAALSYLLKDTRETSTFLVYDLGGGTFDVSLLEYRDDKIRILQTNGDIHLGGNDFDVALMEAIIKEYESVSGKHLFTNKKRAKLHRAKLLLASKGVKEGLCTTQSKDIDLTDIFGDDVDEEYRQLQITQSMLNSCISNYIERTWKIVDETIAKEAKKRETLSKMGEVFSVGNITKILLVGGSSQLPLVLETMKKRFNESMIVKVNKMTCVGEGAFYHVVNMNNSENHITVQTSLGCALGLGVDKHLVYRMFPQFSNIPCSRYVEVKFNREQQDTVKTALFEGKMDEQITDSSLCSLVSMITLPLPRGAAENDFILHCELEDENRFILTCLDSKTRKSLSSSVTVEL
;
A
#
# COMPACT_ATOMS: atom_id res chain seq x y z
N MET A 1 22.60 13.64 -4.57
CA MET A 1 22.13 13.12 -3.27
C MET A 1 21.68 14.22 -2.31
N ASN A 2 22.41 15.29 -2.09
CA ASN A 2 22.10 16.34 -1.10
C ASN A 2 20.81 17.15 -1.31
N ARG A 3 20.08 16.93 -2.40
CA ARG A 3 18.81 17.62 -2.71
C ARG A 3 17.59 16.72 -2.58
N LEU A 4 17.79 15.42 -2.28
CA LEU A 4 16.76 14.40 -2.29
C LEU A 4 16.34 14.02 -0.87
N VAL A 5 15.05 13.81 -0.70
CA VAL A 5 14.43 13.16 0.46
C VAL A 5 13.68 11.94 -0.01
N ALA A 6 13.89 10.80 0.65
CA ALA A 6 13.05 9.63 0.47
C ALA A 6 11.91 9.65 1.50
N ILE A 7 10.69 9.53 1.03
CA ILE A 7 9.48 9.55 1.86
C ILE A 7 8.77 8.20 1.75
N ASP A 8 8.64 7.52 2.87
CA ASP A 8 7.66 6.46 3.00
C ASP A 8 6.34 7.08 3.46
N LEU A 9 5.37 7.15 2.53
CA LEU A 9 4.05 7.74 2.77
C LEU A 9 3.09 6.65 3.28
N GLY A 10 3.14 6.35 4.57
CA GLY A 10 2.33 5.29 5.17
C GLY A 10 0.87 5.69 5.43
N THR A 11 0.00 4.70 5.67
CA THR A 11 -1.42 4.92 5.99
C THR A 11 -1.60 5.58 7.36
N THR A 12 -0.82 5.15 8.36
CA THR A 12 -0.89 5.64 9.74
C THR A 12 0.26 6.56 10.09
N ASN A 13 1.48 6.17 9.74
CA ASN A 13 2.70 6.95 9.95
C ASN A 13 3.49 7.00 8.65
N SER A 14 4.16 8.11 8.42
CA SER A 14 5.11 8.33 7.33
C SER A 14 6.53 8.50 7.89
N THR A 15 7.54 8.25 7.08
CA THR A 15 8.95 8.51 7.44
C THR A 15 9.66 9.30 6.35
N GLY A 16 10.69 10.03 6.74
CA GLY A 16 11.56 10.74 5.81
C GLY A 16 13.03 10.39 6.03
N HIS A 17 13.79 10.26 4.95
CA HIS A 17 15.23 9.99 4.99
C HIS A 17 15.97 10.92 4.03
N MET A 18 17.14 11.36 4.43
CA MET A 18 17.98 12.25 3.66
C MET A 18 19.48 11.96 3.84
N TRP A 19 20.31 12.52 2.98
CA TRP A 19 21.76 12.41 3.08
C TRP A 19 22.33 13.52 3.94
N LEU A 20 22.95 13.15 5.05
CA LEU A 20 23.66 14.06 5.95
C LEU A 20 24.97 13.40 6.39
N THR A 21 26.03 14.16 6.50
CA THR A 21 27.34 13.70 7.04
C THR A 21 27.78 12.35 6.44
N GLU A 22 27.66 12.23 5.11
CA GLU A 22 28.09 11.06 4.34
C GLU A 22 27.31 9.75 4.61
N GLN A 23 26.13 9.85 5.21
CA GLN A 23 25.27 8.70 5.49
C GLN A 23 23.78 9.01 5.30
N VAL A 24 22.98 7.97 5.20
CA VAL A 24 21.51 8.07 5.20
C VAL A 24 21.03 8.26 6.63
N CYS A 25 20.29 9.34 6.87
CA CYS A 25 19.75 9.69 8.18
C CYS A 25 18.23 9.81 8.11
N SER A 26 17.54 9.34 9.14
CA SER A 26 16.13 9.64 9.35
C SER A 26 15.94 11.14 9.63
N ILE A 27 14.84 11.68 9.14
CA ILE A 27 14.36 13.01 9.51
C ILE A 27 13.52 12.82 10.77
N ASP A 28 13.94 13.47 11.86
CA ASP A 28 13.21 13.38 13.13
C ASP A 28 12.43 14.66 13.40
N TRP A 29 11.27 14.51 14.00
CA TRP A 29 10.39 15.56 14.50
C TRP A 29 9.83 15.14 15.86
N ASN A 30 9.85 16.04 16.84
CA ASN A 30 9.42 15.75 18.21
C ASN A 30 10.06 14.47 18.81
N ASN A 31 11.36 14.29 18.61
CA ASN A 31 12.13 13.11 19.04
C ASN A 31 11.63 11.77 18.46
N SER A 32 10.94 11.80 17.33
CA SER A 32 10.48 10.62 16.61
C SER A 32 10.85 10.72 15.13
N SER A 33 11.23 9.60 14.52
CA SER A 33 11.38 9.47 13.07
C SER A 33 10.05 9.16 12.36
N LEU A 34 8.96 9.07 13.12
CA LEU A 34 7.62 8.79 12.62
C LEU A 34 6.79 10.06 12.58
N PHE A 35 6.22 10.35 11.44
CA PHE A 35 5.28 11.44 11.20
C PHE A 35 3.87 10.87 11.10
N PRO A 36 2.94 11.21 12.00
CA PRO A 36 1.55 10.79 11.87
C PRO A 36 0.98 11.21 10.51
N SER A 37 0.41 10.26 9.77
CA SER A 37 -0.21 10.52 8.46
C SER A 37 -1.63 11.09 8.64
N ASN A 38 -1.71 12.27 9.24
CA ASN A 38 -2.95 12.99 9.53
C ASN A 38 -2.84 14.48 9.21
N VAL A 39 -3.99 15.12 9.11
CA VAL A 39 -4.14 16.56 8.95
C VAL A 39 -5.26 17.04 9.86
N VAL A 40 -5.01 18.10 10.60
CA VAL A 40 -5.97 18.70 11.53
C VAL A 40 -6.30 20.13 11.09
N LYS A 41 -7.57 20.52 11.12
CA LYS A 41 -8.02 21.88 10.80
C LYS A 41 -8.17 22.69 12.08
N HIS A 42 -7.18 23.51 12.39
CA HIS A 42 -7.25 24.52 13.46
C HIS A 42 -7.83 25.86 12.97
N ALA A 43 -8.16 26.74 13.91
CA ALA A 43 -8.64 28.09 13.60
C ALA A 43 -7.64 28.88 12.74
N THR A 44 -6.34 28.68 12.96
CA THR A 44 -5.23 29.38 12.27
C THR A 44 -4.84 28.76 10.92
N GLY A 45 -5.31 27.56 10.59
CA GLY A 45 -4.95 26.89 9.35
C GLY A 45 -5.02 25.37 9.41
N ILE A 46 -4.37 24.72 8.47
CA ILE A 46 -4.22 23.26 8.40
C ILE A 46 -2.84 22.91 8.96
N ILE A 47 -2.79 21.92 9.86
CA ILE A 47 -1.55 21.38 10.42
C ILE A 47 -1.48 19.90 10.08
N ALA A 48 -0.41 19.49 9.40
CA ALA A 48 -0.13 18.09 9.12
C ALA A 48 0.70 17.47 10.25
N CYS A 49 0.61 16.16 10.37
CA CYS A 49 1.38 15.35 11.32
C CYS A 49 1.13 15.73 12.80
N ASP A 50 -0.07 16.19 13.13
CA ASP A 50 -0.39 16.56 14.51
C ASP A 50 -0.43 15.30 15.41
N THR A 51 0.33 15.35 16.50
CA THR A 51 0.36 14.32 17.55
C THR A 51 -0.71 14.52 18.62
N THR A 52 -1.34 15.69 18.65
CA THR A 52 -2.31 16.10 19.69
C THR A 52 -3.74 15.80 19.28
N GLU A 53 -4.08 14.59 18.85
CA GLU A 53 -5.46 14.24 18.48
C GLU A 53 -6.47 14.74 19.53
N LYS A 54 -6.83 16.03 19.45
CA LYS A 54 -7.86 16.61 20.28
C LYS A 54 -9.20 16.27 19.65
N PRO A 55 -10.09 15.56 20.35
CA PRO A 55 -11.39 15.14 19.79
C PRO A 55 -12.31 16.28 19.34
N ARG A 56 -11.90 17.53 19.53
CA ARG A 56 -12.71 18.74 19.24
C ARG A 56 -12.44 19.35 17.87
N ASP A 57 -11.26 19.13 17.29
CA ASP A 57 -10.87 19.71 16.01
C ASP A 57 -11.13 18.70 14.88
N PRO A 58 -11.71 19.11 13.74
CA PRO A 58 -11.88 18.24 12.59
C PRO A 58 -10.54 17.80 12.05
N PHE A 59 -10.40 16.52 11.75
CA PHE A 59 -9.14 15.94 11.27
C PHE A 59 -9.38 14.91 10.18
N VAL A 60 -8.33 14.62 9.39
CA VAL A 60 -8.28 13.53 8.40
C VAL A 60 -7.17 12.57 8.81
N ARG A 61 -7.48 11.28 8.76
CA ARG A 61 -6.51 10.16 8.85
C ARG A 61 -6.81 9.11 7.79
N ASN A 62 -5.92 8.13 7.63
CA ASN A 62 -6.10 7.02 6.69
C ASN A 62 -6.34 7.45 5.23
N PHE A 63 -5.99 8.68 4.86
CA PHE A 63 -6.27 9.27 3.55
C PHE A 63 -5.70 8.45 2.39
N LYS A 64 -4.58 7.74 2.61
CA LYS A 64 -3.92 6.89 1.62
C LYS A 64 -4.86 5.82 1.04
N ARG A 65 -5.86 5.38 1.82
CA ARG A 65 -6.87 4.42 1.37
C ARG A 65 -7.78 4.95 0.25
N LEU A 66 -7.92 6.28 0.14
CA LEU A 66 -8.74 6.93 -0.88
C LEU A 66 -7.93 7.58 -2.00
N LEU A 67 -6.60 7.53 -1.92
CA LEU A 67 -5.72 8.11 -2.93
C LEU A 67 -5.91 7.40 -4.27
N GLY A 68 -6.34 8.14 -5.30
CA GLY A 68 -6.64 7.62 -6.63
C GLY A 68 -7.90 6.75 -6.73
N GLN A 69 -8.78 6.75 -5.71
CA GLN A 69 -10.07 6.06 -5.74
C GLN A 69 -11.17 7.00 -6.26
N THR A 70 -12.21 6.43 -6.88
CA THR A 70 -13.46 7.16 -7.15
C THR A 70 -14.38 7.12 -5.93
N TYR A 71 -15.36 8.04 -5.88
CA TYR A 71 -16.36 8.04 -4.82
C TYR A 71 -17.23 6.77 -4.85
N GLU A 72 -17.48 6.22 -6.04
CA GLU A 72 -18.20 4.94 -6.19
C GLU A 72 -17.43 3.76 -5.60
N GLU A 73 -16.10 3.71 -5.80
CA GLU A 73 -15.23 2.71 -5.18
C GLU A 73 -15.20 2.87 -3.65
N TYR A 74 -15.14 4.10 -3.15
CA TYR A 74 -15.26 4.38 -1.71
C TYR A 74 -16.56 3.80 -1.12
N LEU A 75 -17.71 4.01 -1.79
CA LEU A 75 -19.00 3.48 -1.31
C LEU A 75 -19.05 1.95 -1.28
N LYS A 76 -18.40 1.29 -2.25
CA LYS A 76 -18.32 -0.19 -2.31
C LYS A 76 -17.47 -0.76 -1.17
N MET A 77 -16.47 -0.02 -0.68
CA MET A 77 -15.53 -0.47 0.35
C MET A 77 -16.15 -0.54 1.75
N LYS A 78 -17.31 0.08 2.01
CA LYS A 78 -18.07 0.03 3.27
C LYS A 78 -17.20 0.28 4.51
N TYR A 79 -16.45 1.38 4.51
CA TYR A 79 -15.65 1.76 5.67
C TYR A 79 -16.50 2.07 6.90
N ASP A 80 -16.00 1.71 8.07
CA ASP A 80 -16.65 2.01 9.34
C ASP A 80 -16.74 3.52 9.60
N GLU A 81 -17.79 3.93 10.33
CA GLU A 81 -17.94 5.32 10.79
C GLU A 81 -16.70 5.77 11.57
N GLY A 82 -16.16 6.92 11.23
CA GLY A 82 -14.97 7.48 11.88
C GLY A 82 -13.63 6.97 11.36
N THR A 83 -13.60 6.07 10.35
CA THR A 83 -12.34 5.61 9.73
C THR A 83 -11.45 6.76 9.31
N PHE A 84 -12.02 7.81 8.75
CA PHE A 84 -11.27 8.97 8.23
C PHE A 84 -11.23 10.17 9.19
N GLY A 85 -11.98 10.13 10.29
CA GLY A 85 -12.06 11.22 11.28
C GLY A 85 -12.97 12.38 10.88
N CYS A 86 -13.42 12.43 9.63
CA CYS A 86 -14.37 13.42 9.09
C CYS A 86 -15.34 12.77 8.10
N GLU A 87 -16.31 13.55 7.62
CA GLU A 87 -17.21 13.13 6.55
C GLU A 87 -16.47 13.03 5.21
N VAL A 88 -16.77 11.99 4.43
CA VAL A 88 -16.30 11.84 3.04
C VAL A 88 -17.46 12.14 2.11
N ILE A 89 -17.29 13.11 1.22
CA ILE A 89 -18.30 13.56 0.26
C ILE A 89 -17.83 13.33 -1.18
N CYS A 90 -18.78 13.34 -2.14
CA CYS A 90 -18.48 13.30 -3.55
C CYS A 90 -18.05 14.68 -4.06
N GLY A 91 -16.87 14.77 -4.66
CA GLY A 91 -16.44 15.96 -5.39
C GLY A 91 -17.17 16.12 -6.72
N ALA A 92 -17.07 17.31 -7.32
CA ALA A 92 -17.68 17.59 -8.63
C ALA A 92 -17.08 16.74 -9.77
N ASP A 93 -15.89 16.21 -9.58
CA ASP A 93 -15.17 15.31 -10.49
C ASP A 93 -15.46 13.81 -10.24
N GLY A 94 -16.40 13.50 -9.34
CA GLY A 94 -16.73 12.11 -8.98
C GLY A 94 -15.73 11.43 -8.04
N ASN A 95 -14.74 12.16 -7.51
CA ASN A 95 -13.74 11.64 -6.58
C ASN A 95 -14.08 11.97 -5.13
N PRO A 96 -13.59 11.19 -4.14
CA PRO A 96 -13.84 11.46 -2.74
C PRO A 96 -13.16 12.75 -2.26
N ARG A 97 -13.82 13.43 -1.34
CA ARG A 97 -13.32 14.62 -0.65
C ARG A 97 -13.56 14.49 0.85
N PHE A 98 -12.61 14.95 1.63
CA PHE A 98 -12.69 15.05 3.09
C PHE A 98 -13.27 16.40 3.48
N LYS A 99 -14.45 16.40 4.09
CA LYS A 99 -15.13 17.61 4.58
C LYS A 99 -14.76 17.84 6.03
N LEU A 100 -13.81 18.72 6.29
CA LEU A 100 -13.43 19.12 7.64
C LEU A 100 -14.38 20.13 8.25
N ASN A 101 -14.87 21.07 7.45
CA ASN A 101 -15.97 21.99 7.74
C ASN A 101 -16.55 22.56 6.44
N GLU A 102 -17.48 23.51 6.51
CA GLU A 102 -18.15 24.06 5.31
C GLU A 102 -17.21 24.80 4.34
N THR A 103 -16.08 25.30 4.83
CA THR A 103 -15.11 26.07 4.04
C THR A 103 -13.79 25.34 3.80
N CYS A 104 -13.60 24.15 4.38
CA CYS A 104 -12.40 23.35 4.26
C CYS A 104 -12.73 21.93 3.81
N ILE A 105 -12.60 21.71 2.52
CA ILE A 105 -12.82 20.42 1.84
C ILE A 105 -11.53 20.09 1.11
N LEU A 106 -10.95 18.91 1.37
CA LEU A 106 -9.65 18.49 0.81
C LEU A 106 -9.79 17.21 0.02
N SER A 107 -9.05 17.09 -1.08
CA SER A 107 -8.85 15.82 -1.76
C SER A 107 -7.84 14.94 -1.00
N PRO A 108 -7.81 13.62 -1.25
CA PRO A 108 -6.77 12.75 -0.72
C PRO A 108 -5.35 13.21 -1.11
N GLU A 109 -5.17 13.74 -2.33
CA GLU A 109 -3.92 14.25 -2.84
C GLU A 109 -3.47 15.52 -2.10
N GLU A 110 -4.40 16.41 -1.76
CA GLU A 110 -4.12 17.62 -0.97
C GLU A 110 -3.72 17.26 0.47
N VAL A 111 -4.38 16.27 1.08
CA VAL A 111 -3.99 15.76 2.41
C VAL A 111 -2.59 15.14 2.37
N ALA A 112 -2.30 14.33 1.36
CA ALA A 112 -0.97 13.75 1.16
C ALA A 112 0.09 14.83 0.96
N ALA A 113 -0.24 15.88 0.19
CA ALA A 113 0.65 17.01 -0.06
C ALA A 113 1.01 17.75 1.24
N GLU A 114 0.07 17.95 2.16
CA GLU A 114 0.35 18.59 3.46
C GLU A 114 1.30 17.74 4.31
N VAL A 115 1.15 16.42 4.33
CA VAL A 115 2.09 15.51 5.02
C VAL A 115 3.49 15.60 4.38
N ILE A 116 3.58 15.56 3.06
CA ILE A 116 4.85 15.70 2.32
C ILE A 116 5.50 17.06 2.62
N LYS A 117 4.74 18.18 2.60
CA LYS A 117 5.23 19.51 2.94
C LYS A 117 5.82 19.55 4.34
N HIS A 118 5.16 18.92 5.32
CA HIS A 118 5.64 18.90 6.68
C HIS A 118 6.98 18.15 6.82
N ILE A 119 7.11 16.96 6.23
CA ILE A 119 8.36 16.19 6.23
C ILE A 119 9.47 16.99 5.54
N MET A 120 9.18 17.57 4.38
CA MET A 120 10.14 18.38 3.62
C MET A 120 10.54 19.65 4.36
N HIS A 121 9.63 20.25 5.14
CA HIS A 121 9.97 21.38 6.00
C HIS A 121 10.98 20.97 7.07
N GLN A 122 10.80 19.82 7.73
CA GLN A 122 11.76 19.30 8.71
C GLN A 122 13.11 18.97 8.05
N ALA A 123 13.10 18.45 6.82
CA ALA A 123 14.31 18.22 6.04
C ALA A 123 15.05 19.54 5.73
N LYS A 124 14.32 20.60 5.35
CA LYS A 124 14.89 21.92 5.03
C LYS A 124 15.54 22.61 6.21
N ILE A 125 15.10 22.36 7.43
CA ILE A 125 15.76 22.85 8.65
C ILE A 125 17.20 22.31 8.75
N ARG A 126 17.45 21.10 8.24
CA ARG A 126 18.75 20.43 8.27
C ARG A 126 19.58 20.70 7.02
N ASN A 127 18.93 20.87 5.87
CA ASN A 127 19.54 21.18 4.58
C ASN A 127 18.54 21.93 3.70
N ASP A 128 18.74 23.23 3.53
CA ASP A 128 17.87 24.14 2.78
C ASP A 128 17.79 23.85 1.27
N LYS A 129 18.74 23.04 0.74
CA LYS A 129 18.84 22.70 -0.69
C LYS A 129 17.93 21.58 -1.13
N VAL A 130 17.24 20.87 -0.21
CA VAL A 130 16.35 19.78 -0.58
C VAL A 130 15.12 20.29 -1.35
N ASP A 131 14.89 19.72 -2.53
CA ASP A 131 13.79 20.12 -3.44
C ASP A 131 13.19 18.94 -4.22
N THR A 132 13.73 17.75 -4.04
CA THR A 132 13.36 16.55 -4.79
C THR A 132 12.96 15.44 -3.81
N VAL A 133 11.93 14.67 -4.16
CA VAL A 133 11.48 13.54 -3.35
C VAL A 133 11.41 12.26 -4.19
N ILE A 134 11.70 11.12 -3.56
CA ILE A 134 11.28 9.80 -4.00
C ILE A 134 10.23 9.31 -3.01
N VAL A 135 9.10 8.76 -3.48
CA VAL A 135 8.00 8.33 -2.62
C VAL A 135 7.78 6.83 -2.79
N THR A 136 7.58 6.12 -1.67
CA THR A 136 7.23 4.70 -1.73
C THR A 136 5.72 4.51 -1.90
N ILE A 137 5.37 3.44 -2.60
CA ILE A 137 3.99 3.06 -2.89
C ILE A 137 3.80 1.55 -2.70
N PRO A 138 2.60 1.08 -2.37
CA PRO A 138 2.28 -0.35 -2.45
C PRO A 138 2.56 -0.93 -3.84
N ALA A 139 3.02 -2.18 -3.88
CA ALA A 139 3.42 -2.82 -5.13
C ALA A 139 2.25 -3.05 -6.11
N ASN A 140 1.03 -3.08 -5.59
CA ASN A 140 -0.21 -3.30 -6.34
C ASN A 140 -0.96 -2.02 -6.71
N TYR A 141 -0.31 -0.85 -6.60
CA TYR A 141 -0.95 0.41 -6.99
C TYR A 141 -1.33 0.41 -8.47
N SER A 142 -2.56 0.82 -8.72
CA SER A 142 -3.08 1.12 -10.06
C SER A 142 -2.43 2.37 -10.65
N SER A 143 -2.57 2.54 -11.95
CA SER A 143 -2.10 3.74 -12.65
C SER A 143 -2.72 5.02 -12.05
N ARG A 144 -4.01 4.99 -11.67
CA ARG A 144 -4.66 6.13 -11.00
C ARG A 144 -4.05 6.46 -9.64
N GLN A 145 -3.73 5.44 -8.84
CA GLN A 145 -3.11 5.63 -7.52
C GLN A 145 -1.68 6.18 -7.64
N LYS A 146 -0.92 5.71 -8.64
CA LYS A 146 0.40 6.26 -8.97
C LYS A 146 0.29 7.74 -9.38
N LYS A 147 -0.62 8.08 -10.30
CA LYS A 147 -0.88 9.46 -10.74
C LYS A 147 -1.32 10.37 -9.57
N ALA A 148 -2.17 9.87 -8.69
CA ALA A 148 -2.60 10.60 -7.50
C ALA A 148 -1.42 10.87 -6.53
N THR A 149 -0.50 9.92 -6.36
CA THR A 149 0.71 10.12 -5.56
C THR A 149 1.64 11.16 -6.19
N LEU A 150 1.86 11.11 -7.51
CA LEU A 150 2.62 12.13 -8.24
C LEU A 150 1.98 13.50 -8.11
N LYS A 151 0.65 13.58 -8.20
CA LYS A 151 -0.11 14.82 -8.01
C LYS A 151 0.06 15.40 -6.60
N ALA A 152 0.10 14.55 -5.58
CA ALA A 152 0.37 14.99 -4.21
C ALA A 152 1.76 15.62 -4.07
N VAL A 153 2.79 15.05 -4.71
CA VAL A 153 4.14 15.64 -4.74
C VAL A 153 4.16 16.99 -5.46
N GLU A 154 3.45 17.09 -6.59
CA GLU A 154 3.30 18.35 -7.34
C GLU A 154 2.62 19.43 -6.49
N LEU A 155 1.49 19.09 -5.82
CA LEU A 155 0.76 20.00 -4.93
C LEU A 155 1.59 20.41 -3.70
N ALA A 156 2.52 19.57 -3.28
CA ALA A 156 3.48 19.90 -2.24
C ALA A 156 4.56 20.89 -2.72
N GLY A 157 4.72 21.08 -4.04
CA GLY A 157 5.68 22.02 -4.64
C GLY A 157 7.09 21.45 -4.79
N TYR A 158 7.25 20.11 -4.85
CA TYR A 158 8.54 19.45 -4.98
C TYR A 158 8.65 18.65 -6.28
N LYS A 159 9.88 18.36 -6.69
CA LYS A 159 10.16 17.50 -7.84
C LYS A 159 10.06 16.05 -7.41
N CYS A 160 9.38 15.22 -8.19
CA CYS A 160 9.37 13.78 -7.98
C CYS A 160 10.56 13.14 -8.74
N TYR A 161 11.44 12.46 -8.01
CA TYR A 161 12.49 11.61 -8.59
C TYR A 161 11.90 10.33 -9.20
N GLY A 162 10.88 9.77 -8.54
CA GLY A 162 10.19 8.56 -8.94
C GLY A 162 9.36 7.96 -7.81
N LEU A 163 8.65 6.89 -8.14
CA LEU A 163 7.92 6.07 -7.20
C LEU A 163 8.63 4.72 -7.07
N LEU A 164 8.71 4.17 -5.85
CA LEU A 164 9.35 2.88 -5.59
C LEU A 164 8.39 1.97 -4.80
N PRO A 165 8.17 0.70 -5.23
CA PRO A 165 7.37 -0.23 -4.44
C PRO A 165 7.93 -0.46 -3.03
N GLU A 166 7.09 -0.36 -2.00
CA GLU A 166 7.44 -0.54 -0.59
C GLU A 166 8.21 -1.84 -0.31
N PRO A 167 7.78 -3.02 -0.81
CA PRO A 167 8.51 -4.26 -0.56
C PRO A 167 9.89 -4.28 -1.23
N THR A 168 10.04 -3.63 -2.39
CA THR A 168 11.34 -3.46 -3.05
C THR A 168 12.25 -2.57 -2.22
N ALA A 169 11.73 -1.46 -1.71
CA ALA A 169 12.49 -0.58 -0.82
C ALA A 169 12.93 -1.32 0.45
N ALA A 170 12.03 -2.07 1.10
CA ALA A 170 12.38 -2.89 2.26
C ALA A 170 13.50 -3.90 1.96
N ALA A 171 13.45 -4.60 0.83
CA ALA A 171 14.49 -5.54 0.43
C ALA A 171 15.83 -4.84 0.12
N LEU A 172 15.80 -3.67 -0.51
CA LEU A 172 17.01 -2.87 -0.80
C LEU A 172 17.67 -2.35 0.49
N SER A 173 16.90 -2.03 1.53
CA SER A 173 17.46 -1.62 2.83
C SER A 173 18.35 -2.70 3.45
N TYR A 174 18.07 -3.97 3.15
CA TYR A 174 18.87 -5.11 3.57
C TYR A 174 20.02 -5.39 2.59
N LEU A 175 19.71 -5.58 1.29
CA LEU A 175 20.68 -6.00 0.28
C LEU A 175 21.88 -5.05 0.12
N LEU A 176 21.69 -3.75 0.38
CA LEU A 176 22.75 -2.75 0.23
C LEU A 176 23.59 -2.58 1.49
N LYS A 177 23.24 -3.26 2.59
CA LYS A 177 24.01 -3.29 3.85
C LYS A 177 24.67 -4.64 4.11
N ASP A 178 24.18 -5.72 3.52
CA ASP A 178 24.60 -7.11 3.79
C ASP A 178 25.05 -7.81 2.50
N THR A 179 25.32 -9.10 2.60
CA THR A 179 25.78 -9.92 1.47
C THR A 179 24.73 -10.00 0.35
N ARG A 180 25.18 -9.82 -0.89
CA ARG A 180 24.36 -9.92 -2.12
C ARG A 180 24.24 -11.36 -2.57
N GLU A 181 23.61 -12.21 -1.79
CA GLU A 181 23.34 -13.60 -2.15
C GLU A 181 21.99 -13.71 -2.87
N THR A 182 21.92 -14.60 -3.88
CA THR A 182 20.66 -14.97 -4.52
C THR A 182 19.64 -15.34 -3.45
N SER A 183 18.54 -14.63 -3.41
CA SER A 183 17.56 -14.74 -2.33
C SER A 183 16.13 -14.61 -2.83
N THR A 184 15.24 -15.37 -2.22
CA THR A 184 13.79 -15.16 -2.32
C THR A 184 13.29 -14.58 -1.00
N PHE A 185 12.79 -13.38 -1.06
CA PHE A 185 12.27 -12.65 0.10
C PHE A 185 10.77 -12.86 0.26
N LEU A 186 10.35 -13.11 1.50
CA LEU A 186 8.99 -12.87 1.96
C LEU A 186 8.98 -11.54 2.73
N VAL A 187 8.37 -10.52 2.18
CA VAL A 187 8.11 -9.26 2.89
C VAL A 187 6.73 -9.35 3.51
N TYR A 188 6.67 -9.34 4.84
CA TYR A 188 5.45 -9.38 5.64
C TYR A 188 5.28 -8.00 6.26
N ASP A 189 4.46 -7.16 5.65
CA ASP A 189 4.20 -5.79 6.08
C ASP A 189 2.86 -5.71 6.80
N LEU A 190 2.91 -5.62 8.13
CA LEU A 190 1.75 -5.45 8.98
C LEU A 190 1.79 -4.06 9.61
N GLY A 191 1.12 -3.14 8.94
CA GLY A 191 1.02 -1.74 9.32
C GLY A 191 -0.06 -1.46 10.37
N GLY A 192 -0.41 -0.19 10.50
CA GLY A 192 -1.50 0.24 11.39
C GLY A 192 -2.88 -0.02 10.82
N GLY A 193 -3.04 -0.03 9.49
CA GLY A 193 -4.35 -0.14 8.86
C GLY A 193 -4.45 -1.18 7.76
N THR A 194 -3.33 -1.70 7.27
CA THR A 194 -3.27 -2.65 6.16
C THR A 194 -2.29 -3.77 6.49
N PHE A 195 -2.51 -4.91 5.87
CA PHE A 195 -1.57 -6.00 5.78
C PHE A 195 -1.22 -6.23 4.32
N ASP A 196 0.07 -6.21 4.01
CA ASP A 196 0.59 -6.50 2.69
C ASP A 196 1.66 -7.60 2.78
N VAL A 197 1.62 -8.54 1.85
CA VAL A 197 2.64 -9.58 1.71
C VAL A 197 3.16 -9.61 0.29
N SER A 198 4.48 -9.65 0.14
CA SER A 198 5.12 -9.71 -1.17
C SER A 198 6.21 -10.77 -1.21
N LEU A 199 6.26 -11.49 -2.32
CA LEU A 199 7.37 -12.36 -2.68
C LEU A 199 8.26 -11.62 -3.68
N LEU A 200 9.57 -11.53 -3.38
CA LEU A 200 10.55 -10.93 -4.27
C LEU A 200 11.68 -11.92 -4.53
N GLU A 201 12.28 -11.83 -5.70
CA GLU A 201 13.49 -12.56 -6.06
C GLU A 201 14.61 -11.56 -6.29
N TYR A 202 15.77 -11.82 -5.66
CA TYR A 202 17.02 -11.18 -5.98
C TYR A 202 17.97 -12.21 -6.58
N ARG A 203 18.38 -11.97 -7.83
CA ARG A 203 19.30 -12.82 -8.57
C ARG A 203 20.03 -12.00 -9.63
N ASP A 204 21.33 -12.26 -9.81
CA ASP A 204 22.16 -11.62 -10.84
C ASP A 204 22.06 -10.08 -10.80
N ASP A 205 22.20 -9.51 -9.62
CA ASP A 205 22.08 -8.08 -9.35
C ASP A 205 20.75 -7.44 -9.81
N LYS A 206 19.69 -8.26 -9.89
CA LYS A 206 18.33 -7.81 -10.21
C LYS A 206 17.38 -8.19 -9.11
N ILE A 207 16.54 -7.24 -8.71
CA ILE A 207 15.43 -7.48 -7.79
C ILE A 207 14.11 -7.31 -8.54
N ARG A 208 13.19 -8.25 -8.36
CA ARG A 208 11.85 -8.22 -8.95
C ARG A 208 10.79 -8.71 -7.99
N ILE A 209 9.59 -8.19 -8.14
CA ILE A 209 8.41 -8.68 -7.44
C ILE A 209 7.85 -9.89 -8.20
N LEU A 210 7.65 -11.00 -7.49
CA LEU A 210 7.05 -12.21 -8.02
C LEU A 210 5.54 -12.20 -7.88
N GLN A 211 5.08 -11.90 -6.64
CA GLN A 211 3.67 -11.83 -6.26
C GLN A 211 3.49 -10.83 -5.12
N THR A 212 2.30 -10.25 -5.03
CA THR A 212 1.83 -9.54 -3.83
C THR A 212 0.35 -9.85 -3.58
N ASN A 213 -0.05 -9.78 -2.33
CA ASN A 213 -1.43 -9.89 -1.88
C ASN A 213 -1.58 -9.06 -0.61
N GLY A 214 -2.79 -8.82 -0.16
CA GLY A 214 -2.97 -8.02 1.05
C GLY A 214 -4.44 -7.86 1.42
N ASP A 215 -4.62 -7.15 2.53
CA ASP A 215 -5.93 -6.82 3.07
C ASP A 215 -5.91 -5.40 3.62
N ILE A 216 -6.70 -4.53 3.03
CA ILE A 216 -6.80 -3.11 3.39
C ILE A 216 -7.60 -2.85 4.69
N HIS A 217 -8.24 -3.91 5.23
CA HIS A 217 -9.00 -3.89 6.47
C HIS A 217 -8.39 -4.84 7.52
N LEU A 218 -7.05 -4.92 7.57
CA LEU A 218 -6.33 -5.79 8.49
C LEU A 218 -5.05 -5.11 8.94
N GLY A 219 -5.02 -4.64 10.19
CA GLY A 219 -3.85 -3.96 10.74
C GLY A 219 -3.98 -3.62 12.21
N GLY A 220 -3.05 -2.85 12.71
CA GLY A 220 -2.96 -2.47 14.13
C GLY A 220 -4.20 -1.76 14.67
N ASN A 221 -4.92 -1.02 13.84
CA ASN A 221 -6.16 -0.34 14.23
C ASN A 221 -7.28 -1.35 14.57
N ASP A 222 -7.33 -2.48 13.84
CA ASP A 222 -8.30 -3.54 14.12
C ASP A 222 -7.94 -4.24 15.43
N PHE A 223 -6.65 -4.37 15.74
CA PHE A 223 -6.16 -4.91 17.00
C PHE A 223 -6.46 -3.97 18.18
N ASP A 224 -6.37 -2.64 17.97
CA ASP A 224 -6.75 -1.65 18.97
C ASP A 224 -8.23 -1.79 19.34
N VAL A 225 -9.10 -1.97 18.35
CA VAL A 225 -10.54 -2.18 18.56
C VAL A 225 -10.78 -3.52 19.28
N ALA A 226 -10.14 -4.59 18.84
CA ALA A 226 -10.28 -5.91 19.47
C ALA A 226 -9.84 -5.89 20.94
N LEU A 227 -8.72 -5.21 21.25
CA LEU A 227 -8.24 -5.05 22.62
C LEU A 227 -9.17 -4.17 23.44
N MET A 228 -9.69 -3.08 22.89
CA MET A 228 -10.68 -2.24 23.56
C MET A 228 -11.92 -3.06 23.95
N GLU A 229 -12.46 -3.87 23.05
CA GLU A 229 -13.62 -4.73 23.36
C GLU A 229 -13.29 -5.80 24.42
N ALA A 230 -12.04 -6.30 24.43
CA ALA A 230 -11.57 -7.22 25.45
C ALA A 230 -11.47 -6.53 26.82
N ILE A 231 -10.98 -5.29 26.89
CA ILE A 231 -10.92 -4.49 28.12
C ILE A 231 -12.33 -4.20 28.67
N ILE A 232 -13.28 -3.88 27.79
CA ILE A 232 -14.69 -3.67 28.18
C ILE A 232 -15.26 -4.94 28.82
N LYS A 233 -15.07 -6.09 28.18
CA LYS A 233 -15.56 -7.38 28.68
C LYS A 233 -14.90 -7.76 30.01
N GLU A 234 -13.61 -7.52 30.16
CA GLU A 234 -12.89 -7.78 31.41
C GLU A 234 -13.46 -6.95 32.55
N TYR A 235 -13.63 -5.63 32.34
CA TYR A 235 -14.24 -4.76 33.33
C TYR A 235 -15.65 -5.24 33.71
N GLU A 236 -16.51 -5.53 32.74
CA GLU A 236 -17.88 -5.98 32.97
C GLU A 236 -17.93 -7.33 33.70
N SER A 237 -16.95 -8.21 33.44
CA SER A 237 -16.82 -9.51 34.10
C SER A 237 -16.46 -9.38 35.57
N VAL A 238 -15.49 -8.51 35.91
CA VAL A 238 -15.00 -8.37 37.30
C VAL A 238 -15.91 -7.46 38.14
N SER A 239 -16.50 -6.43 37.55
CA SER A 239 -17.35 -5.47 38.27
C SER A 239 -18.84 -5.83 38.29
N GLY A 240 -19.29 -6.67 37.35
CA GLY A 240 -20.71 -6.94 37.13
C GLY A 240 -21.51 -5.76 36.57
N LYS A 241 -20.83 -4.69 36.11
CA LYS A 241 -21.45 -3.43 35.65
C LYS A 241 -21.02 -3.09 34.22
N HIS A 242 -21.95 -2.44 33.49
CA HIS A 242 -21.63 -1.91 32.17
C HIS A 242 -20.75 -0.66 32.23
N LEU A 243 -19.70 -0.61 31.41
CA LEU A 243 -18.73 0.48 31.41
C LEU A 243 -19.30 1.80 30.82
N PHE A 244 -20.23 1.69 29.84
CA PHE A 244 -20.83 2.87 29.15
C PHE A 244 -22.21 3.24 29.70
N THR A 245 -22.31 3.54 30.97
CA THR A 245 -23.57 3.94 31.63
C THR A 245 -24.04 5.32 31.20
N ASN A 246 -23.12 6.25 30.96
CA ASN A 246 -23.39 7.61 30.55
C ASN A 246 -23.52 7.75 29.03
N LYS A 247 -24.74 7.60 28.49
CA LYS A 247 -25.04 7.66 27.05
C LYS A 247 -24.57 8.97 26.38
N LYS A 248 -24.56 10.11 27.08
CA LYS A 248 -24.14 11.41 26.53
C LYS A 248 -22.62 11.47 26.30
N ARG A 249 -21.84 10.75 27.10
CA ARG A 249 -20.38 10.71 27.03
C ARG A 249 -19.83 9.44 26.32
N ALA A 250 -20.70 8.49 26.00
CA ALA A 250 -20.30 7.19 25.47
C ALA A 250 -19.36 7.29 24.25
N LYS A 251 -19.65 8.17 23.29
CA LYS A 251 -18.80 8.36 22.10
C LYS A 251 -17.41 8.90 22.49
N LEU A 252 -17.33 9.84 23.42
CA LEU A 252 -16.06 10.39 23.91
C LEU A 252 -15.25 9.34 24.70
N HIS A 253 -15.93 8.61 25.61
CA HIS A 253 -15.28 7.57 26.41
C HIS A 253 -14.77 6.44 25.53
N ARG A 254 -15.53 6.03 24.51
CA ARG A 254 -15.09 5.00 23.54
C ARG A 254 -13.85 5.46 22.77
N ALA A 255 -13.80 6.71 22.31
CA ALA A 255 -12.63 7.26 21.61
C ALA A 255 -11.39 7.32 22.52
N LYS A 256 -11.55 7.73 23.78
CA LYS A 256 -10.45 7.75 24.76
C LYS A 256 -9.96 6.33 25.09
N LEU A 257 -10.88 5.38 25.28
CA LEU A 257 -10.53 4.00 25.57
C LEU A 257 -9.80 3.35 24.38
N LEU A 258 -10.21 3.62 23.15
CA LEU A 258 -9.51 3.15 21.95
C LEU A 258 -8.07 3.68 21.89
N LEU A 259 -7.86 4.95 22.20
CA LEU A 259 -6.52 5.54 22.26
C LEU A 259 -5.66 4.92 23.36
N ALA A 260 -6.24 4.68 24.54
CA ALA A 260 -5.57 4.00 25.64
C ALA A 260 -5.23 2.55 25.27
N SER A 261 -6.15 1.83 24.61
CA SER A 261 -5.93 0.46 24.12
C SER A 261 -4.77 0.39 23.13
N LYS A 262 -4.62 1.37 22.23
CA LYS A 262 -3.45 1.50 21.34
C LYS A 262 -2.17 1.60 22.15
N GLY A 263 -2.09 2.49 23.14
CA GLY A 263 -0.93 2.65 24.00
C GLY A 263 -0.60 1.40 24.83
N VAL A 264 -1.61 0.66 25.28
CA VAL A 264 -1.44 -0.64 25.94
C VAL A 264 -0.88 -1.68 24.97
N LYS A 265 -1.48 -1.82 23.78
CA LYS A 265 -1.00 -2.75 22.73
C LYS A 265 0.48 -2.49 22.38
N GLU A 266 0.85 -1.23 22.15
CA GLU A 266 2.23 -0.85 21.83
C GLU A 266 3.18 -1.17 23.00
N GLY A 267 2.77 -0.93 24.25
CA GLY A 267 3.55 -1.28 25.43
C GLY A 267 3.75 -2.79 25.59
N LEU A 268 2.74 -3.59 25.27
CA LEU A 268 2.80 -5.06 25.34
C LEU A 268 3.73 -5.69 24.28
N CYS A 269 4.26 -4.93 23.33
CA CYS A 269 5.33 -5.40 22.45
C CYS A 269 6.65 -5.68 23.23
N THR A 270 6.86 -5.01 24.38
CA THR A 270 8.09 -5.10 25.15
C THR A 270 7.90 -5.57 26.59
N THR A 271 6.66 -5.58 27.09
CA THR A 271 6.31 -6.00 28.46
C THR A 271 5.29 -7.11 28.45
N GLN A 272 5.27 -7.97 29.49
CA GLN A 272 4.31 -9.07 29.63
C GLN A 272 2.92 -8.60 30.06
N SER A 273 2.87 -7.47 30.75
CA SER A 273 1.61 -6.84 31.19
C SER A 273 1.74 -5.33 31.22
N LYS A 274 0.61 -4.65 31.17
CA LYS A 274 0.49 -3.19 31.30
C LYS A 274 -0.83 -2.86 31.97
N ASP A 275 -0.77 -1.93 32.95
CA ASP A 275 -1.96 -1.46 33.63
C ASP A 275 -2.62 -0.33 32.83
N ILE A 276 -3.94 -0.30 32.81
CA ILE A 276 -4.76 0.80 32.30
C ILE A 276 -5.55 1.42 33.46
N ASP A 277 -5.45 2.74 33.62
CA ASP A 277 -6.28 3.49 34.57
C ASP A 277 -7.55 3.98 33.87
N LEU A 278 -8.69 3.42 34.24
CA LEU A 278 -9.99 3.78 33.69
C LEU A 278 -10.52 5.12 34.22
N THR A 279 -9.94 5.65 35.29
CA THR A 279 -10.35 6.95 35.86
C THR A 279 -10.05 8.09 34.89
N ASP A 280 -8.92 8.03 34.18
CA ASP A 280 -8.53 9.03 33.18
C ASP A 280 -9.52 9.12 32.00
N ILE A 281 -10.26 8.03 31.78
CA ILE A 281 -11.20 7.89 30.67
C ILE A 281 -12.61 8.20 31.10
N PHE A 282 -13.07 7.60 32.22
CA PHE A 282 -14.45 7.59 32.67
C PHE A 282 -14.72 8.47 33.88
N GLY A 283 -13.67 8.92 34.59
CA GLY A 283 -13.82 9.70 35.83
C GLY A 283 -14.52 8.88 36.92
N ASP A 284 -15.52 9.52 37.56
CA ASP A 284 -16.31 8.91 38.65
C ASP A 284 -17.34 7.87 38.16
N ASP A 285 -17.47 7.66 36.85
CA ASP A 285 -18.38 6.64 36.28
C ASP A 285 -17.84 5.21 36.48
N VAL A 286 -16.60 5.05 37.04
CA VAL A 286 -15.95 3.77 37.35
C VAL A 286 -15.77 3.60 38.86
N ASP A 287 -16.09 2.41 39.37
CA ASP A 287 -15.92 2.10 40.80
C ASP A 287 -14.44 2.10 41.20
N GLU A 288 -14.16 2.58 42.40
CA GLU A 288 -12.79 2.69 42.95
C GLU A 288 -12.02 1.37 42.92
N GLU A 289 -12.71 0.28 43.20
CA GLU A 289 -12.15 -1.08 43.24
C GLU A 289 -11.67 -1.60 41.87
N TYR A 290 -12.28 -1.10 40.77
CA TYR A 290 -12.02 -1.58 39.40
C TYR A 290 -11.37 -0.50 38.50
N ARG A 291 -10.78 0.54 39.09
CA ARG A 291 -10.15 1.64 38.33
C ARG A 291 -8.94 1.20 37.53
N GLN A 292 -8.17 0.27 38.06
CA GLN A 292 -6.98 -0.26 37.40
C GLN A 292 -7.20 -1.70 36.95
N LEU A 293 -7.00 -1.94 35.64
CA LEU A 293 -7.02 -3.27 35.08
C LEU A 293 -5.66 -3.61 34.53
N GLN A 294 -5.18 -4.82 34.88
CA GLN A 294 -3.96 -5.36 34.31
C GLN A 294 -4.25 -6.08 32.99
N ILE A 295 -3.71 -5.59 31.91
CA ILE A 295 -3.82 -6.16 30.58
C ILE A 295 -2.55 -6.94 30.28
N THR A 296 -2.70 -8.21 29.88
CA THR A 296 -1.58 -9.10 29.63
C THR A 296 -1.37 -9.36 28.13
N GLN A 297 -0.14 -9.80 27.76
CA GLN A 297 0.10 -10.29 26.40
C GLN A 297 -0.82 -11.46 26.03
N SER A 298 -1.15 -12.35 26.98
CA SER A 298 -2.08 -13.45 26.73
C SER A 298 -3.46 -12.98 26.32
N MET A 299 -3.98 -11.93 26.98
CA MET A 299 -5.25 -11.31 26.63
C MET A 299 -5.19 -10.68 25.23
N LEU A 300 -4.13 -9.91 24.94
CA LEU A 300 -3.91 -9.34 23.61
C LEU A 300 -3.83 -10.46 22.56
N ASN A 301 -3.00 -11.47 22.76
CA ASN A 301 -2.83 -12.58 21.83
C ASN A 301 -4.15 -13.31 21.55
N SER A 302 -4.99 -13.50 22.58
CA SER A 302 -6.30 -14.15 22.44
C SER A 302 -7.25 -13.33 21.56
N CYS A 303 -7.32 -12.01 21.76
CA CYS A 303 -8.24 -11.16 21.00
C CYS A 303 -7.79 -10.89 19.56
N ILE A 304 -6.48 -11.00 19.24
CA ILE A 304 -5.96 -10.77 17.88
C ILE A 304 -5.65 -12.06 17.10
N SER A 305 -5.76 -13.25 17.70
CA SER A 305 -5.37 -14.52 17.07
C SER A 305 -6.01 -14.74 15.69
N ASN A 306 -7.31 -14.49 15.56
CA ASN A 306 -8.03 -14.67 14.28
C ASN A 306 -7.51 -13.71 13.19
N TYR A 307 -7.09 -12.49 13.55
CA TYR A 307 -6.50 -11.56 12.60
C TYR A 307 -5.13 -12.04 12.13
N ILE A 308 -4.31 -12.60 13.04
CA ILE A 308 -3.01 -13.16 12.67
C ILE A 308 -3.18 -14.42 11.81
N GLU A 309 -4.15 -15.30 12.09
CA GLU A 309 -4.49 -16.43 11.23
C GLU A 309 -4.91 -15.97 9.83
N ARG A 310 -5.67 -14.87 9.73
CA ARG A 310 -6.06 -14.28 8.44
C ARG A 310 -4.83 -13.78 7.66
N THR A 311 -3.82 -13.19 8.31
CA THR A 311 -2.57 -12.83 7.62
C THR A 311 -1.88 -14.06 7.03
N TRP A 312 -1.84 -15.17 7.77
CA TRP A 312 -1.22 -16.41 7.30
C TRP A 312 -1.95 -17.03 6.12
N LYS A 313 -3.27 -16.96 6.11
CA LYS A 313 -4.06 -17.39 4.94
C LYS A 313 -3.68 -16.61 3.68
N ILE A 314 -3.51 -15.30 3.81
CA ILE A 314 -3.09 -14.43 2.70
C ILE A 314 -1.65 -14.78 2.24
N VAL A 315 -0.73 -15.08 3.17
CA VAL A 315 0.62 -15.57 2.85
C VAL A 315 0.55 -16.87 2.05
N ASP A 316 -0.23 -17.85 2.52
CA ASP A 316 -0.37 -19.16 1.85
C ASP A 316 -0.98 -19.02 0.45
N GLU A 317 -1.99 -18.17 0.29
CA GLU A 317 -2.57 -17.83 -1.02
C GLU A 317 -1.54 -17.20 -1.98
N THR A 318 -0.66 -16.33 -1.45
CA THR A 318 0.39 -15.67 -2.24
C THR A 318 1.42 -16.68 -2.75
N ILE A 319 1.85 -17.60 -1.89
CA ILE A 319 2.76 -18.68 -2.25
C ILE A 319 2.11 -19.60 -3.29
N ALA A 320 0.84 -19.97 -3.09
CA ALA A 320 0.10 -20.81 -4.03
C ALA A 320 -0.09 -20.16 -5.41
N LYS A 321 -0.32 -18.84 -5.47
CA LYS A 321 -0.39 -18.10 -6.74
C LYS A 321 0.93 -18.15 -7.50
N GLU A 322 2.06 -17.97 -6.82
CA GLU A 322 3.39 -18.08 -7.47
C GLU A 322 3.67 -19.52 -7.92
N ALA A 323 3.32 -20.53 -7.12
CA ALA A 323 3.45 -21.94 -7.49
C ALA A 323 2.68 -22.25 -8.78
N LYS A 324 1.41 -21.87 -8.85
CA LYS A 324 0.56 -22.05 -10.04
C LYS A 324 1.10 -21.30 -11.28
N LYS A 325 1.63 -20.09 -11.10
CA LYS A 325 2.25 -19.31 -12.18
C LYS A 325 3.48 -20.04 -12.74
N ARG A 326 4.37 -20.55 -11.87
CA ARG A 326 5.57 -21.30 -12.31
C ARG A 326 5.21 -22.62 -12.98
N GLU A 327 4.26 -23.36 -12.45
CA GLU A 327 3.76 -24.60 -13.08
C GLU A 327 3.27 -24.35 -14.51
N THR A 328 2.55 -23.24 -14.73
CA THR A 328 2.03 -22.88 -16.06
C THR A 328 3.14 -22.45 -17.03
N LEU A 329 4.21 -21.83 -16.53
CA LEU A 329 5.31 -21.29 -17.35
C LEU A 329 6.46 -22.29 -17.56
N SER A 330 6.66 -23.22 -16.62
CA SER A 330 7.79 -24.15 -16.63
C SER A 330 7.42 -25.46 -17.30
N LYS A 331 8.12 -25.81 -18.38
CA LYS A 331 8.09 -27.15 -18.97
C LYS A 331 8.83 -28.21 -18.13
N MET A 332 9.49 -27.81 -17.03
CA MET A 332 10.37 -28.66 -16.21
C MET A 332 9.87 -28.97 -14.80
N GLY A 333 8.63 -28.56 -14.43
CA GLY A 333 8.02 -29.00 -13.17
C GLY A 333 8.64 -28.44 -11.88
N GLU A 334 9.32 -27.29 -11.92
CA GLU A 334 9.75 -26.61 -10.68
C GLU A 334 8.55 -26.07 -9.94
N VAL A 335 8.21 -26.71 -8.81
CA VAL A 335 7.14 -26.29 -7.94
C VAL A 335 7.68 -25.27 -6.94
N PHE A 336 7.14 -24.04 -6.96
CA PHE A 336 7.44 -23.06 -5.93
C PHE A 336 6.72 -23.42 -4.62
N SER A 337 7.41 -23.31 -3.50
CA SER A 337 6.89 -23.65 -2.19
C SER A 337 7.49 -22.75 -1.10
N VAL A 338 7.04 -22.91 0.12
CA VAL A 338 7.63 -22.26 1.30
C VAL A 338 9.14 -22.50 1.41
N GLY A 339 9.63 -23.67 0.99
CA GLY A 339 11.06 -24.01 0.98
C GLY A 339 11.94 -23.17 0.06
N ASN A 340 11.35 -22.44 -0.88
CA ASN A 340 12.08 -21.52 -1.76
C ASN A 340 12.34 -20.16 -1.11
N ILE A 341 11.64 -19.81 -0.04
CA ILE A 341 11.84 -18.56 0.71
C ILE A 341 13.13 -18.70 1.52
N THR A 342 14.05 -17.75 1.36
CA THR A 342 15.36 -17.77 2.03
C THR A 342 15.50 -16.66 3.06
N LYS A 343 14.79 -15.55 2.90
CA LYS A 343 14.84 -14.37 3.77
C LYS A 343 13.43 -13.86 4.07
N ILE A 344 13.21 -13.38 5.29
CA ILE A 344 11.93 -12.82 5.73
C ILE A 344 12.18 -11.43 6.27
N LEU A 345 11.48 -10.46 5.72
CA LEU A 345 11.49 -9.07 6.16
C LEU A 345 10.17 -8.78 6.87
N LEU A 346 10.26 -8.44 8.16
CA LEU A 346 9.11 -7.97 8.94
C LEU A 346 9.08 -6.45 8.90
N VAL A 347 8.04 -5.88 8.31
CA VAL A 347 7.84 -4.45 8.11
C VAL A 347 6.56 -4.01 8.81
N GLY A 348 6.47 -2.73 9.14
CA GLY A 348 5.33 -2.14 9.83
C GLY A 348 5.34 -2.35 11.36
N GLY A 349 4.71 -1.40 12.06
CA GLY A 349 4.72 -1.38 13.53
C GLY A 349 4.07 -2.59 14.18
N SER A 350 2.97 -3.07 13.60
CA SER A 350 2.24 -4.23 14.14
C SER A 350 2.96 -5.56 13.93
N SER A 351 3.97 -5.62 13.05
CA SER A 351 4.83 -6.80 12.91
C SER A 351 5.75 -7.03 14.14
N GLN A 352 5.80 -6.07 15.07
CA GLN A 352 6.56 -6.18 16.32
C GLN A 352 5.80 -6.95 17.42
N LEU A 353 4.52 -7.22 17.24
CA LEU A 353 3.71 -7.95 18.21
C LEU A 353 4.28 -9.34 18.47
N PRO A 354 4.38 -9.78 19.75
CA PRO A 354 4.94 -11.07 20.11
C PRO A 354 4.28 -12.25 19.37
N LEU A 355 2.95 -12.24 19.22
CA LEU A 355 2.23 -13.30 18.51
C LEU A 355 2.65 -13.43 17.05
N VAL A 356 2.97 -12.31 16.37
CA VAL A 356 3.47 -12.34 14.98
C VAL A 356 4.81 -13.05 14.93
N LEU A 357 5.74 -12.70 15.84
CA LEU A 357 7.07 -13.32 15.90
C LEU A 357 6.98 -14.81 16.26
N GLU A 358 6.13 -15.17 17.21
CA GLU A 358 5.90 -16.57 17.62
C GLU A 358 5.37 -17.42 16.46
N THR A 359 4.36 -16.92 15.75
CA THR A 359 3.78 -17.65 14.61
C THR A 359 4.75 -17.72 13.44
N MET A 360 5.57 -16.68 13.22
CA MET A 360 6.64 -16.68 12.22
C MET A 360 7.69 -17.75 12.52
N LYS A 361 8.18 -17.83 13.76
CA LYS A 361 9.17 -18.84 14.21
C LYS A 361 8.65 -20.27 14.17
N LYS A 362 7.33 -20.47 14.27
CA LYS A 362 6.70 -21.80 14.11
C LYS A 362 6.72 -22.29 12.65
N ARG A 363 6.70 -21.38 11.67
CA ARG A 363 6.61 -21.70 10.24
C ARG A 363 7.96 -21.66 9.51
N PHE A 364 8.90 -20.87 10.01
CA PHE A 364 10.19 -20.61 9.38
C PHE A 364 11.34 -20.69 10.39
N ASN A 365 12.52 -21.01 9.88
CA ASN A 365 13.73 -20.94 10.71
C ASN A 365 14.01 -19.49 11.10
N GLU A 366 14.33 -19.25 12.37
CA GLU A 366 14.62 -17.91 12.90
C GLU A 366 15.77 -17.21 12.17
N SER A 367 16.75 -17.97 11.67
CA SER A 367 17.88 -17.44 10.88
C SER A 367 17.46 -16.80 9.56
N MET A 368 16.26 -17.09 9.06
CA MET A 368 15.69 -16.48 7.84
C MET A 368 15.12 -15.09 8.11
N ILE A 369 14.80 -14.78 9.38
CA ILE A 369 14.21 -13.48 9.77
C ILE A 369 15.31 -12.44 9.81
N VAL A 370 15.26 -11.51 8.87
CA VAL A 370 16.28 -10.47 8.71
C VAL A 370 16.06 -9.35 9.72
N LYS A 371 17.16 -8.86 10.29
CA LYS A 371 17.16 -7.72 11.22
C LYS A 371 17.17 -6.41 10.44
N VAL A 372 16.01 -5.80 10.27
CA VAL A 372 15.84 -4.44 9.74
C VAL A 372 15.07 -3.59 10.76
N ASN A 373 15.17 -2.27 10.65
CA ASN A 373 14.27 -1.41 11.41
C ASN A 373 12.88 -1.46 10.79
N LYS A 374 11.97 -2.18 11.43
CA LYS A 374 10.62 -2.46 10.91
C LYS A 374 9.79 -1.21 10.63
N MET A 375 10.12 -0.08 11.25
CA MET A 375 9.38 1.18 11.11
C MET A 375 9.94 2.10 10.02
N THR A 376 11.24 1.99 9.69
CA THR A 376 11.93 2.96 8.84
C THR A 376 12.64 2.36 7.63
N CYS A 377 12.73 1.02 7.55
CA CYS A 377 13.49 0.33 6.48
C CYS A 377 12.97 0.64 5.08
N VAL A 378 11.67 0.91 4.92
CA VAL A 378 11.07 1.26 3.62
C VAL A 378 11.60 2.62 3.14
N GLY A 379 11.50 3.66 3.97
CA GLY A 379 12.03 4.98 3.63
C GLY A 379 13.55 4.98 3.46
N GLU A 380 14.26 4.26 4.31
CA GLU A 380 15.71 4.09 4.22
C GLU A 380 16.12 3.39 2.92
N GLY A 381 15.43 2.29 2.57
CA GLY A 381 15.67 1.55 1.33
C GLY A 381 15.34 2.35 0.08
N ALA A 382 14.31 3.20 0.12
CA ALA A 382 14.02 4.12 -0.97
C ALA A 382 15.16 5.12 -1.19
N PHE A 383 15.80 5.60 -0.12
CA PHE A 383 16.99 6.45 -0.27
C PHE A 383 18.17 5.66 -0.83
N TYR A 384 18.43 4.46 -0.31
CA TYR A 384 19.48 3.59 -0.84
C TYR A 384 19.29 3.23 -2.31
N HIS A 385 18.04 3.12 -2.79
CA HIS A 385 17.75 2.94 -4.21
C HIS A 385 18.40 4.05 -5.05
N VAL A 386 18.23 5.32 -4.65
CA VAL A 386 18.81 6.45 -5.39
C VAL A 386 20.34 6.46 -5.30
N VAL A 387 20.91 6.12 -4.13
CA VAL A 387 22.37 5.96 -3.97
C VAL A 387 22.88 4.87 -4.90
N ASN A 388 22.20 3.73 -4.95
CA ASN A 388 22.51 2.59 -5.79
C ASN A 388 22.48 2.95 -7.29
N MET A 389 21.46 3.67 -7.74
CA MET A 389 21.33 4.11 -9.15
C MET A 389 22.44 5.08 -9.60
N ASN A 390 23.04 5.79 -8.66
CA ASN A 390 24.17 6.69 -8.93
C ASN A 390 25.55 6.00 -8.84
N ASN A 391 25.58 4.70 -8.49
CA ASN A 391 26.80 3.91 -8.43
C ASN A 391 26.98 3.14 -9.74
N SER A 392 27.98 3.52 -10.56
CA SER A 392 28.19 2.98 -11.92
C SER A 392 28.78 1.57 -11.93
N GLU A 393 29.44 1.12 -10.85
CA GLU A 393 30.22 -0.13 -10.89
C GLU A 393 29.50 -1.36 -10.33
N ASN A 394 28.56 -1.20 -9.41
CA ASN A 394 27.90 -2.31 -8.71
C ASN A 394 26.46 -1.94 -8.29
N HIS A 395 25.56 -1.74 -9.24
CA HIS A 395 24.19 -1.40 -8.89
C HIS A 395 23.23 -2.59 -8.96
N ILE A 396 22.30 -2.65 -8.04
CA ILE A 396 21.14 -3.56 -8.08
C ILE A 396 20.10 -2.93 -9.00
N THR A 397 19.74 -3.63 -10.06
CA THR A 397 18.67 -3.21 -10.97
C THR A 397 17.31 -3.59 -10.38
N VAL A 398 16.44 -2.60 -10.18
CA VAL A 398 15.04 -2.87 -9.87
C VAL A 398 14.31 -3.14 -11.18
N GLN A 399 13.85 -4.37 -11.36
CA GLN A 399 13.08 -4.75 -12.53
C GLN A 399 11.64 -4.27 -12.37
N THR A 400 11.23 -3.37 -13.24
CA THR A 400 9.86 -2.84 -13.26
C THR A 400 8.87 -3.94 -13.64
N SER A 401 7.73 -3.94 -12.99
CA SER A 401 6.62 -4.86 -13.25
C SER A 401 5.27 -4.14 -13.13
N LEU A 402 4.25 -4.69 -13.78
CA LEU A 402 2.89 -4.17 -13.70
C LEU A 402 2.32 -4.28 -12.28
N GLY A 403 1.83 -3.19 -11.71
CA GLY A 403 1.12 -3.18 -10.43
C GLY A 403 -0.24 -3.87 -10.50
N CYS A 404 -0.94 -3.75 -11.63
CA CYS A 404 -2.23 -4.40 -11.91
C CYS A 404 -2.16 -5.17 -13.23
N ALA A 405 -3.04 -6.17 -13.41
CA ALA A 405 -3.19 -6.79 -14.73
C ALA A 405 -3.79 -5.80 -15.72
N LEU A 406 -3.40 -5.90 -17.01
CA LEU A 406 -4.00 -5.12 -18.11
C LEU A 406 -4.74 -6.03 -19.06
N GLY A 407 -5.90 -5.57 -19.54
CA GLY A 407 -6.76 -6.30 -20.46
C GLY A 407 -7.46 -5.40 -21.45
N LEU A 408 -7.83 -5.98 -22.59
CA LEU A 408 -8.66 -5.33 -23.61
C LEU A 408 -10.10 -5.78 -23.50
N GLY A 409 -11.03 -4.84 -23.62
CA GLY A 409 -12.46 -5.13 -23.73
C GLY A 409 -12.73 -5.92 -25.01
N VAL A 410 -13.34 -7.11 -24.87
CA VAL A 410 -13.67 -7.99 -26.00
C VAL A 410 -15.15 -8.05 -26.30
N ASP A 411 -15.99 -7.70 -25.31
CA ASP A 411 -17.43 -7.54 -25.44
C ASP A 411 -17.89 -6.51 -24.39
N LYS A 412 -19.19 -6.14 -24.40
CA LYS A 412 -19.78 -5.09 -23.56
C LYS A 412 -19.46 -5.24 -22.06
N HIS A 413 -19.25 -6.48 -21.60
CA HIS A 413 -19.04 -6.80 -20.19
C HIS A 413 -17.81 -7.67 -19.92
N LEU A 414 -16.99 -7.98 -20.95
CA LEU A 414 -15.87 -8.89 -20.83
C LEU A 414 -14.54 -8.22 -21.17
N VAL A 415 -13.53 -8.52 -20.37
CA VAL A 415 -12.15 -8.07 -20.55
C VAL A 415 -11.27 -9.29 -20.76
N TYR A 416 -10.50 -9.32 -21.85
CA TYR A 416 -9.47 -10.32 -22.10
C TYR A 416 -8.14 -9.85 -21.52
N ARG A 417 -7.59 -10.60 -20.57
CA ARG A 417 -6.32 -10.29 -19.91
C ARG A 417 -5.15 -10.42 -20.88
N MET A 418 -4.54 -9.30 -21.17
CA MET A 418 -3.35 -9.20 -22.02
C MET A 418 -2.08 -9.49 -21.22
N PHE A 419 -1.90 -8.77 -20.13
CA PHE A 419 -0.73 -8.86 -19.27
C PHE A 419 -1.17 -9.16 -17.84
N PRO A 420 -0.77 -10.31 -17.28
CA PRO A 420 -0.98 -10.60 -15.87
C PRO A 420 -0.30 -9.56 -14.98
N GLN A 421 -0.83 -9.39 -13.77
CA GLN A 421 -0.16 -8.64 -12.72
C GLN A 421 1.28 -9.18 -12.52
N PHE A 422 2.23 -8.31 -12.24
CA PHE A 422 3.67 -8.60 -12.13
C PHE A 422 4.30 -9.16 -13.40
N SER A 423 3.73 -8.87 -14.58
CA SER A 423 4.45 -9.03 -15.83
C SER A 423 5.68 -8.13 -15.83
N ASN A 424 6.83 -8.68 -16.23
CA ASN A 424 8.04 -7.87 -16.39
C ASN A 424 7.87 -6.87 -17.54
N ILE A 425 8.37 -5.66 -17.37
CA ILE A 425 8.36 -4.61 -18.40
C ILE A 425 9.82 -4.40 -18.88
N PRO A 426 10.09 -4.24 -20.17
CA PRO A 426 9.12 -4.25 -21.28
C PRO A 426 8.62 -5.66 -21.63
N CYS A 427 7.41 -5.74 -22.17
CA CYS A 427 6.84 -6.99 -22.69
C CYS A 427 5.84 -6.75 -23.81
N SER A 428 5.61 -7.79 -24.64
CA SER A 428 4.63 -7.70 -25.73
C SER A 428 3.83 -8.97 -25.90
N ARG A 429 2.67 -8.85 -26.54
CA ARG A 429 1.78 -9.97 -26.85
C ARG A 429 1.02 -9.76 -28.15
N TYR A 430 0.80 -10.85 -28.86
CA TYR A 430 -0.04 -10.86 -30.07
C TYR A 430 -1.40 -11.43 -29.73
N VAL A 431 -2.46 -10.83 -30.29
CA VAL A 431 -3.85 -11.24 -30.09
C VAL A 431 -4.56 -11.37 -31.43
N GLU A 432 -5.14 -12.53 -31.65
CA GLU A 432 -6.06 -12.75 -32.76
C GLU A 432 -7.41 -12.12 -32.40
N VAL A 433 -7.98 -11.35 -33.34
CA VAL A 433 -9.23 -10.63 -33.13
C VAL A 433 -10.26 -11.13 -34.12
N LYS A 434 -11.44 -11.49 -33.61
CA LYS A 434 -12.61 -11.79 -34.42
C LYS A 434 -13.57 -10.62 -34.41
N PHE A 435 -14.09 -10.25 -35.57
CA PHE A 435 -15.08 -9.15 -35.70
C PHE A 435 -16.49 -9.67 -35.71
N ASN A 436 -17.40 -8.85 -35.18
CA ASN A 436 -18.82 -9.13 -35.21
C ASN A 436 -19.51 -8.60 -36.50
N ARG A 437 -18.76 -7.91 -37.39
CA ARG A 437 -19.29 -7.32 -38.63
C ARG A 437 -18.27 -7.39 -39.77
N GLU A 438 -18.72 -7.69 -40.95
CA GLU A 438 -17.95 -7.55 -42.18
C GLU A 438 -17.71 -6.06 -42.49
N GLN A 439 -16.49 -5.71 -42.94
CA GLN A 439 -16.05 -4.38 -43.36
C GLN A 439 -16.09 -3.31 -42.23
N GLN A 440 -15.17 -3.43 -41.29
CA GLN A 440 -14.90 -2.35 -40.32
C GLN A 440 -13.64 -1.57 -40.73
N ASP A 441 -13.74 -0.24 -40.69
CA ASP A 441 -12.61 0.68 -40.92
C ASP A 441 -11.84 0.97 -39.62
N THR A 442 -12.33 0.52 -38.48
CA THR A 442 -11.72 0.76 -37.16
C THR A 442 -11.98 -0.38 -36.16
N VAL A 443 -11.01 -0.67 -35.31
CA VAL A 443 -11.23 -1.43 -34.08
C VAL A 443 -11.46 -0.45 -32.94
N LYS A 444 -12.59 -0.58 -32.24
CA LYS A 444 -12.85 0.15 -30.98
C LYS A 444 -12.80 -0.83 -29.84
N THR A 445 -11.94 -0.56 -28.89
CA THR A 445 -11.79 -1.36 -27.66
C THR A 445 -11.54 -0.44 -26.47
N ALA A 446 -11.59 -0.99 -25.28
CA ALA A 446 -11.25 -0.29 -24.06
C ALA A 446 -10.09 -1.00 -23.37
N LEU A 447 -9.14 -0.24 -22.85
CA LEU A 447 -8.07 -0.74 -22.00
C LEU A 447 -8.53 -0.68 -20.55
N PHE A 448 -8.42 -1.80 -19.86
CA PHE A 448 -8.78 -1.94 -18.45
C PHE A 448 -7.58 -2.36 -17.62
N GLU A 449 -7.55 -1.94 -16.35
CA GLU A 449 -6.64 -2.42 -15.33
C GLU A 449 -7.41 -3.00 -14.14
N GLY A 450 -6.82 -3.97 -13.41
CA GLY A 450 -7.43 -4.53 -12.21
C GLY A 450 -6.88 -5.90 -11.82
N LYS A 451 -7.58 -6.55 -10.87
CA LYS A 451 -7.33 -7.95 -10.54
C LYS A 451 -8.00 -8.84 -11.58
N MET A 452 -7.23 -9.43 -12.45
CA MET A 452 -7.70 -10.34 -13.49
C MET A 452 -7.03 -11.70 -13.26
N ASP A 453 -7.55 -12.50 -12.32
CA ASP A 453 -6.99 -13.83 -12.01
C ASP A 453 -7.25 -14.84 -13.15
N GLU A 454 -8.33 -14.65 -13.91
CA GLU A 454 -8.70 -15.46 -15.07
C GLU A 454 -8.33 -14.76 -16.39
N GLN A 455 -8.31 -15.54 -17.49
CA GLN A 455 -8.01 -15.02 -18.83
C GLN A 455 -9.09 -14.08 -19.35
N ILE A 456 -10.36 -14.34 -18.97
CA ILE A 456 -11.52 -13.51 -19.28
C ILE A 456 -12.18 -13.13 -17.96
N THR A 457 -12.41 -11.85 -17.76
CA THR A 457 -12.94 -11.29 -16.51
C THR A 457 -14.11 -10.34 -16.82
N ASP A 458 -15.05 -10.23 -15.90
CA ASP A 458 -16.12 -9.23 -16.01
C ASP A 458 -15.56 -7.81 -15.89
N SER A 459 -15.94 -6.93 -16.82
CA SER A 459 -15.45 -5.54 -16.84
C SER A 459 -15.87 -4.73 -15.61
N SER A 460 -16.92 -5.13 -14.89
CA SER A 460 -17.36 -4.48 -13.64
C SER A 460 -16.35 -4.66 -12.49
N LEU A 461 -15.45 -5.64 -12.61
CA LEU A 461 -14.36 -5.91 -11.66
C LEU A 461 -13.06 -5.17 -12.01
N CYS A 462 -13.06 -4.40 -13.10
CA CYS A 462 -11.90 -3.71 -13.65
C CYS A 462 -12.16 -2.20 -13.73
N SER A 463 -11.08 -1.43 -13.67
CA SER A 463 -11.12 0.02 -13.88
C SER A 463 -10.80 0.35 -15.34
N LEU A 464 -11.60 1.19 -15.96
CA LEU A 464 -11.32 1.70 -17.30
C LEU A 464 -10.12 2.65 -17.27
N VAL A 465 -9.11 2.34 -18.08
CA VAL A 465 -7.93 3.21 -18.28
C VAL A 465 -8.17 4.17 -19.43
N SER A 466 -8.54 3.63 -20.61
CA SER A 466 -8.76 4.43 -21.82
C SER A 466 -9.65 3.72 -22.84
N MET A 467 -10.36 4.51 -23.64
CA MET A 467 -11.00 4.04 -24.87
C MET A 467 -10.02 4.15 -26.04
N ILE A 468 -9.85 3.07 -26.79
CA ILE A 468 -8.91 2.98 -27.92
C ILE A 468 -9.69 2.86 -29.22
N THR A 469 -9.33 3.68 -30.21
CA THR A 469 -9.80 3.54 -31.59
C THR A 469 -8.60 3.37 -32.50
N LEU A 470 -8.47 2.18 -33.09
CA LEU A 470 -7.38 1.83 -33.99
C LEU A 470 -7.91 1.78 -35.42
N PRO A 471 -7.38 2.59 -36.36
CA PRO A 471 -7.78 2.53 -37.74
C PRO A 471 -7.35 1.20 -38.38
N LEU A 472 -8.19 0.67 -39.27
CA LEU A 472 -7.91 -0.52 -40.05
C LEU A 472 -7.72 -0.17 -41.55
N PRO A 473 -6.96 -0.97 -42.29
CA PRO A 473 -6.93 -0.85 -43.76
C PRO A 473 -8.32 -1.06 -44.37
N ARG A 474 -8.66 -0.28 -45.39
CA ARG A 474 -9.93 -0.45 -46.10
C ARG A 474 -10.04 -1.85 -46.69
N GLY A 475 -11.16 -2.52 -46.42
CA GLY A 475 -11.45 -3.86 -46.92
C GLY A 475 -10.71 -4.99 -46.23
N ALA A 476 -10.17 -4.76 -45.03
CA ALA A 476 -9.53 -5.83 -44.23
C ALA A 476 -10.56 -6.91 -43.86
N ALA A 477 -10.22 -8.17 -44.16
CA ALA A 477 -10.99 -9.34 -43.76
C ALA A 477 -10.58 -9.82 -42.37
N GLU A 478 -11.46 -10.57 -41.70
CA GLU A 478 -11.35 -11.01 -40.28
C GLU A 478 -10.01 -11.70 -39.92
N ASN A 479 -9.39 -12.39 -40.89
CA ASN A 479 -8.16 -13.16 -40.64
C ASN A 479 -6.89 -12.48 -41.18
N ASP A 480 -6.96 -11.26 -41.67
CA ASP A 480 -5.84 -10.60 -42.34
C ASP A 480 -4.92 -9.86 -41.37
N PHE A 481 -5.31 -9.71 -40.09
CA PHE A 481 -4.52 -8.98 -39.13
C PHE A 481 -4.62 -9.54 -37.70
N ILE A 482 -3.62 -9.16 -36.90
CA ILE A 482 -3.52 -9.42 -35.48
C ILE A 482 -3.23 -8.10 -34.76
N LEU A 483 -3.60 -8.01 -33.51
CA LEU A 483 -3.20 -6.92 -32.64
C LEU A 483 -1.88 -7.26 -31.94
N HIS A 484 -0.93 -6.36 -32.03
CA HIS A 484 0.29 -6.37 -31.23
C HIS A 484 0.12 -5.38 -30.09
N CYS A 485 0.16 -5.88 -28.88
CA CYS A 485 0.09 -5.13 -27.64
C CYS A 485 1.48 -5.11 -27.00
N GLU A 486 1.98 -3.94 -26.69
CA GLU A 486 3.32 -3.74 -26.16
C GLU A 486 3.25 -2.83 -24.93
N LEU A 487 3.95 -3.21 -23.88
CA LEU A 487 4.29 -2.37 -22.73
C LEU A 487 5.75 -1.99 -22.86
N GLU A 488 6.01 -0.77 -23.24
CA GLU A 488 7.36 -0.24 -23.40
C GLU A 488 7.98 0.10 -22.05
N ASP A 489 7.18 0.74 -21.21
CA ASP A 489 7.50 1.05 -19.81
C ASP A 489 6.22 0.99 -18.93
N GLU A 490 6.33 1.34 -17.65
CA GLU A 490 5.21 1.29 -16.70
C GLU A 490 4.09 2.32 -16.97
N ASN A 491 4.33 3.28 -17.87
CA ASN A 491 3.41 4.37 -18.19
C ASN A 491 2.89 4.30 -19.64
N ARG A 492 3.44 3.42 -20.49
CA ARG A 492 3.16 3.42 -21.93
C ARG A 492 2.73 2.06 -22.46
N PHE A 493 1.46 1.98 -22.84
CA PHE A 493 0.89 0.85 -23.56
C PHE A 493 0.72 1.23 -25.03
N ILE A 494 1.19 0.39 -25.94
CA ILE A 494 1.12 0.60 -27.39
C ILE A 494 0.30 -0.51 -28.02
N LEU A 495 -0.67 -0.14 -28.84
CA LEU A 495 -1.49 -1.05 -29.63
C LEU A 495 -1.26 -0.82 -31.11
N THR A 496 -0.88 -1.87 -31.84
CA THR A 496 -0.59 -1.81 -33.27
C THR A 496 -1.35 -2.90 -34.00
N CYS A 497 -1.92 -2.60 -35.17
CA CYS A 497 -2.49 -3.57 -36.07
C CYS A 497 -1.43 -4.05 -37.05
N LEU A 498 -1.19 -5.36 -37.09
CA LEU A 498 -0.20 -6.00 -37.96
C LEU A 498 -0.89 -6.97 -38.95
N ASP A 499 -0.34 -7.08 -40.13
CA ASP A 499 -0.70 -8.15 -41.08
C ASP A 499 -0.43 -9.53 -40.45
N SER A 500 -1.39 -10.43 -40.51
CA SER A 500 -1.32 -11.73 -39.83
C SER A 500 -0.20 -12.63 -40.35
N LYS A 501 0.16 -12.53 -41.65
CA LYS A 501 1.15 -13.34 -42.32
C LYS A 501 2.54 -12.72 -42.28
N THR A 502 2.63 -11.43 -42.63
CA THR A 502 3.92 -10.74 -42.79
C THR A 502 4.40 -10.05 -41.52
N ARG A 503 3.54 -9.88 -40.52
CA ARG A 503 3.79 -9.15 -39.27
C ARG A 503 4.16 -7.68 -39.47
N LYS A 504 3.94 -7.13 -40.65
CA LYS A 504 4.15 -5.72 -40.93
C LYS A 504 2.99 -4.88 -40.41
N SER A 505 3.28 -3.66 -39.94
CA SER A 505 2.27 -2.72 -39.48
C SER A 505 1.33 -2.34 -40.63
N LEU A 506 0.03 -2.44 -40.39
CA LEU A 506 -1.04 -2.08 -41.31
C LEU A 506 -1.61 -0.68 -41.04
N SER A 507 -1.39 -0.15 -39.84
CA SER A 507 -1.86 1.16 -39.46
C SER A 507 -0.89 1.85 -38.50
N SER A 508 -1.12 3.11 -38.19
CA SER A 508 -0.42 3.81 -37.10
C SER A 508 -0.73 3.14 -35.75
N SER A 509 0.28 3.02 -34.91
CA SER A 509 0.13 2.56 -33.53
C SER A 509 -0.65 3.60 -32.71
N VAL A 510 -1.42 3.13 -31.73
CA VAL A 510 -2.05 3.97 -30.72
C VAL A 510 -1.32 3.78 -29.41
N THR A 511 -0.80 4.87 -28.86
CA THR A 511 -0.15 4.90 -27.55
C THR A 511 -1.14 5.38 -26.50
N VAL A 512 -1.22 4.65 -25.38
CA VAL A 512 -2.01 5.02 -24.20
C VAL A 512 -1.07 5.24 -23.04
N GLU A 513 -1.18 6.38 -22.38
CA GLU A 513 -0.50 6.65 -21.10
C GLU A 513 -1.30 6.01 -19.95
N LEU A 514 -0.64 5.10 -19.24
CA LEU A 514 -1.20 4.33 -18.13
C LEU A 514 -1.32 5.15 -16.85
#